data_fbc2ec11ace5231b8d9a3fd9e878d9b9
#
_entry.id   fbc2ec11ace5231b8d9a3fd9e878d9b9
#
_cell.length_a   1.000
_cell.length_b   1.000
_cell.length_c   1.000
_cell.angle_alpha   90.00
_cell.angle_beta   90.00
_cell.angle_gamma   90.00
#
_symmetry.space_group_name_H-M   'P 1'
#
loop_
_entity.id
_entity.type
_entity.pdbx_description
1 polymer ?
#
loop_
_entity_poly.entity_id
_entity_poly.type
_entity_poly.pdbx_seq_one_letter_code
_entity_poly.pdbx_strand_id
1 'polypeptide(L)'
;MRWGSSVTSVENANVQQPTALQGVVEEADDGITLMDLFKIIRKHLVTAIIAFVVVVAGVSAYTFLAPAKYTATAQTMATYNASDGGESIAQQSTGGSYISNQITSYPTLATTSKVLKPVIDDLGLDETVTDLAGQVTVTNPTNTAFVNIAVVDGDPKQAADIANSVAESLKNVIESDLYSGDKSPVKLSIVQKAQVPTSKSSPKTALYLAVGVVLG
;
A
#
# COMPACT_ATOMS: atom_id res chain seq x y z
N MET A 1 73.90 -38.52 69.00
CA MET A 1 73.34 -39.73 69.67
C MET A 1 72.17 -40.15 68.76
N ARG A 2 72.41 -41.09 67.94
CA ARG A 2 72.17 -42.50 68.16
C ARG A 2 70.70 -42.90 67.83
N TRP A 3 70.61 -43.64 66.74
CA TRP A 3 69.92 -44.90 66.54
C TRP A 3 68.44 -44.77 66.20
N GLY A 4 67.84 -45.46 65.28
CA GLY A 4 68.25 -46.63 64.45
C GLY A 4 67.07 -47.11 63.64
N SER A 5 67.45 -47.57 62.53
CA SER A 5 67.03 -48.73 61.73
C SER A 5 65.77 -49.52 62.13
N SER A 6 64.96 -49.84 61.19
CA SER A 6 64.78 -51.24 60.65
C SER A 6 63.63 -51.22 59.64
N VAL A 7 63.88 -51.48 58.43
CA VAL A 7 63.62 -52.60 57.58
C VAL A 7 62.48 -53.52 58.03
N THR A 8 61.43 -53.63 57.23
CA THR A 8 60.98 -54.95 56.74
C THR A 8 59.93 -54.75 55.60
N SER A 9 60.28 -55.41 54.58
CA SER A 9 59.62 -55.90 53.42
C SER A 9 58.17 -56.44 53.61
N VAL A 10 57.64 -56.71 52.46
CA VAL A 10 56.46 -57.52 52.07
C VAL A 10 55.18 -56.71 52.08
N GLU A 11 54.39 -56.71 51.10
CA GLU A 11 53.88 -57.75 50.23
C GLU A 11 52.95 -57.15 49.13
N ASN A 12 53.05 -57.67 47.99
CA ASN A 12 52.14 -57.46 46.91
C ASN A 12 50.67 -57.53 47.33
N ALA A 13 49.97 -56.48 47.18
CA ALA A 13 48.53 -56.57 47.02
C ALA A 13 48.12 -55.82 45.76
N ASN A 14 47.79 -56.61 44.78
CA ASN A 14 47.12 -56.26 43.52
C ASN A 14 45.86 -55.48 43.84
N VAL A 15 45.92 -54.17 43.75
CA VAL A 15 44.73 -53.31 43.79
C VAL A 15 44.36 -52.99 42.35
N GLN A 16 43.39 -53.73 41.89
CA GLN A 16 42.68 -53.47 40.64
C GLN A 16 42.24 -51.98 40.62
N GLN A 17 42.75 -51.28 39.63
CA GLN A 17 42.20 -49.98 39.26
C GLN A 17 40.73 -50.12 38.88
N PRO A 18 39.81 -49.36 39.41
CA PRO A 18 38.48 -49.26 38.84
C PRO A 18 38.63 -48.57 37.49
N THR A 19 38.25 -49.26 36.44
CA THR A 19 38.04 -48.73 35.12
C THR A 19 37.11 -47.54 35.24
N ALA A 20 37.65 -46.34 35.08
CA ALA A 20 36.84 -45.16 34.93
C ALA A 20 35.98 -45.35 33.66
N LEU A 21 34.70 -45.50 33.90
CA LEU A 21 33.69 -45.34 32.87
C LEU A 21 33.86 -43.93 32.31
N GLN A 22 34.57 -43.83 31.19
CA GLN A 22 34.40 -42.71 30.28
C GLN A 22 32.96 -42.79 29.73
N GLY A 23 32.08 -42.16 30.49
CA GLY A 23 30.79 -41.76 29.93
C GLY A 23 31.08 -40.81 28.79
N VAL A 24 31.00 -41.31 27.58
CA VAL A 24 30.81 -40.50 26.40
C VAL A 24 29.52 -39.73 26.67
N VAL A 25 29.66 -38.50 27.10
CA VAL A 25 28.53 -37.54 27.01
C VAL A 25 28.38 -37.32 25.52
N GLU A 26 27.53 -38.10 24.91
CA GLU A 26 26.95 -37.76 23.62
C GLU A 26 26.15 -36.48 23.89
N GLU A 27 26.77 -35.32 23.65
CA GLU A 27 26.05 -34.08 23.48
C GLU A 27 25.07 -34.35 22.33
N ALA A 28 23.84 -34.59 22.72
CA ALA A 28 22.74 -34.53 21.79
C ALA A 28 22.71 -33.07 21.32
N ASP A 29 23.36 -32.83 20.19
CA ASP A 29 23.20 -31.62 19.42
C ASP A 29 21.75 -31.64 18.87
N ASP A 30 20.82 -31.10 19.68
CA ASP A 30 19.40 -30.91 19.34
C ASP A 30 19.23 -29.85 18.22
N GLY A 31 20.29 -29.53 17.52
CA GLY A 31 20.27 -28.74 16.31
C GLY A 31 19.62 -29.52 15.18
N ILE A 32 18.44 -29.06 14.72
CA ILE A 32 17.83 -29.57 13.48
C ILE A 32 18.87 -29.45 12.35
N THR A 33 19.46 -30.57 11.99
CA THR A 33 20.47 -30.62 10.92
C THR A 33 19.76 -30.34 9.58
N LEU A 34 20.40 -29.59 8.68
CA LEU A 34 19.88 -29.35 7.33
C LEU A 34 19.47 -30.66 6.63
N MET A 35 20.14 -31.77 6.97
CA MET A 35 19.82 -33.11 6.45
C MET A 35 18.49 -33.66 7.03
N ASP A 36 18.17 -33.34 8.27
CA ASP A 36 16.91 -33.75 8.88
C ASP A 36 15.76 -32.93 8.32
N LEU A 37 15.98 -31.63 8.10
CA LEU A 37 15.05 -30.77 7.42
C LEU A 37 14.77 -31.27 6.00
N PHE A 38 15.80 -31.69 5.26
CA PHE A 38 15.66 -32.25 3.93
C PHE A 38 14.89 -33.58 3.94
N LYS A 39 15.11 -34.46 4.92
CA LYS A 39 14.35 -35.72 5.08
C LYS A 39 12.86 -35.46 5.38
N ILE A 40 12.56 -34.47 6.25
CA ILE A 40 11.19 -34.09 6.58
C ILE A 40 10.47 -33.54 5.34
N ILE A 41 11.12 -32.63 4.62
CA ILE A 41 10.59 -32.08 3.36
C ILE A 41 10.32 -33.19 2.35
N ARG A 42 11.28 -34.11 2.14
CA ARG A 42 11.11 -35.22 1.18
C ARG A 42 9.99 -36.18 1.60
N LYS A 43 9.82 -36.44 2.90
CA LYS A 43 8.76 -37.33 3.43
C LYS A 43 7.36 -36.72 3.21
N HIS A 44 7.24 -35.40 3.32
CA HIS A 44 5.97 -34.70 3.19
C HIS A 44 5.83 -33.90 1.87
N LEU A 45 6.72 -34.18 0.90
CA LEU A 45 6.76 -33.49 -0.38
C LEU A 45 5.41 -33.49 -1.11
N VAL A 46 4.72 -34.63 -1.12
CA VAL A 46 3.41 -34.75 -1.77
C VAL A 46 2.38 -33.86 -1.07
N THR A 47 2.37 -33.86 0.26
CA THR A 47 1.44 -33.02 1.05
C THR A 47 1.75 -31.54 0.84
N ALA A 48 3.02 -31.17 0.80
CA ALA A 48 3.45 -29.78 0.54
C ALA A 48 3.05 -29.33 -0.88
N ILE A 49 3.24 -30.19 -1.90
CA ILE A 49 2.80 -29.88 -3.27
C ILE A 49 1.29 -29.72 -3.36
N ILE A 50 0.52 -30.58 -2.70
CA ILE A 50 -0.95 -30.46 -2.68
C ILE A 50 -1.37 -29.14 -2.02
N ALA A 51 -0.78 -28.80 -0.87
CA ALA A 51 -1.07 -27.54 -0.18
C ALA A 51 -0.73 -26.34 -1.06
N PHE A 52 0.44 -26.36 -1.68
CA PHE A 52 0.87 -25.33 -2.63
C PHE A 52 -0.13 -25.15 -3.78
N VAL A 53 -0.51 -26.25 -4.43
CA VAL A 53 -1.47 -26.21 -5.55
C VAL A 53 -2.83 -25.66 -5.09
N VAL A 54 -3.31 -26.02 -3.90
CA VAL A 54 -4.57 -25.52 -3.36
C VAL A 54 -4.51 -24.01 -3.11
N VAL A 55 -3.41 -23.51 -2.53
CA VAL A 55 -3.22 -22.07 -2.30
C VAL A 55 -3.16 -21.32 -3.62
N VAL A 56 -2.34 -21.76 -4.57
CA VAL A 56 -2.21 -21.13 -5.89
C VAL A 56 -3.53 -21.18 -6.67
N ALA A 57 -4.25 -22.29 -6.62
CA ALA A 57 -5.56 -22.40 -7.26
C ALA A 57 -6.58 -21.47 -6.62
N GLY A 58 -6.62 -21.35 -5.29
CA GLY A 58 -7.49 -20.42 -4.57
C GLY A 58 -7.22 -18.96 -4.92
N VAL A 59 -5.95 -18.54 -4.91
CA VAL A 59 -5.54 -17.20 -5.29
C VAL A 59 -5.85 -16.91 -6.75
N SER A 60 -5.62 -17.88 -7.64
CA SER A 60 -5.93 -17.74 -9.07
C SER A 60 -7.45 -17.59 -9.27
N ALA A 61 -8.24 -18.46 -8.67
CA ALA A 61 -9.69 -18.39 -8.75
C ALA A 61 -10.21 -17.02 -8.27
N TYR A 62 -9.76 -16.55 -7.11
CA TYR A 62 -10.11 -15.21 -6.62
C TYR A 62 -9.74 -14.11 -7.62
N THR A 63 -8.52 -14.16 -8.16
CA THR A 63 -8.02 -13.13 -9.07
C THR A 63 -8.77 -13.07 -10.41
N PHE A 64 -9.25 -14.22 -10.90
CA PHE A 64 -10.00 -14.29 -12.15
C PHE A 64 -11.50 -14.02 -11.97
N LEU A 65 -12.06 -14.34 -10.80
CA LEU A 65 -13.49 -14.10 -10.51
C LEU A 65 -13.76 -12.68 -10.00
N ALA A 66 -12.76 -12.00 -9.43
CA ALA A 66 -12.94 -10.64 -8.92
C ALA A 66 -13.23 -9.66 -10.08
N PRO A 67 -14.22 -8.76 -9.94
CA PRO A 67 -14.56 -7.79 -10.96
C PRO A 67 -13.38 -6.88 -11.28
N ALA A 68 -13.13 -6.69 -12.56
CA ALA A 68 -12.09 -5.76 -13.00
C ALA A 68 -12.49 -4.34 -12.61
N LYS A 69 -11.53 -3.57 -12.10
CA LYS A 69 -11.70 -2.14 -11.83
C LYS A 69 -10.66 -1.35 -12.61
N TYR A 70 -11.07 -0.17 -13.06
CA TYR A 70 -10.25 0.74 -13.84
C TYR A 70 -10.13 2.06 -13.08
N THR A 71 -8.96 2.68 -13.17
CA THR A 71 -8.71 3.98 -12.52
C THR A 71 -8.41 5.01 -13.60
N ALA A 72 -9.20 6.05 -13.65
CA ALA A 72 -8.95 7.23 -14.48
C ALA A 72 -8.58 8.41 -13.58
N THR A 73 -7.64 9.25 -14.02
CA THR A 73 -7.17 10.39 -13.21
C THR A 73 -7.20 11.66 -14.05
N ALA A 74 -7.91 12.67 -13.56
CA ALA A 74 -7.83 14.05 -14.02
C ALA A 74 -6.92 14.85 -13.11
N GLN A 75 -6.22 15.84 -13.66
CA GLN A 75 -5.37 16.74 -12.89
C GLN A 75 -5.78 18.19 -13.12
N THR A 76 -5.96 18.92 -12.04
CA THR A 76 -6.23 20.35 -12.03
C THR A 76 -5.12 21.11 -11.32
N MET A 77 -4.96 22.39 -11.62
CA MET A 77 -4.01 23.29 -11.00
C MET A 77 -4.73 24.53 -10.50
N ALA A 78 -4.50 24.88 -9.23
CA ALA A 78 -5.01 26.10 -8.63
C ALA A 78 -4.02 27.25 -8.91
N THR A 79 -4.55 28.38 -9.37
CA THR A 79 -3.78 29.60 -9.60
C THR A 79 -4.47 30.76 -8.89
N TYR A 80 -3.68 31.72 -8.44
CA TYR A 80 -4.22 32.96 -7.88
C TYR A 80 -4.68 33.88 -8.99
N ASN A 81 -5.92 34.36 -8.90
CA ASN A 81 -6.48 35.32 -9.84
C ASN A 81 -6.29 36.72 -9.27
N ALA A 82 -5.21 37.39 -9.64
CA ALA A 82 -5.01 38.77 -9.28
C ALA A 82 -6.04 39.63 -10.06
N SER A 83 -7.05 40.15 -9.36
CA SER A 83 -8.00 41.09 -9.96
C SER A 83 -7.28 42.38 -10.41
N ASP A 84 -7.39 42.71 -11.67
CA ASP A 84 -7.12 43.97 -12.36
C ASP A 84 -6.31 45.04 -11.57
N GLY A 85 -5.00 44.91 -11.51
CA GLY A 85 -4.17 45.99 -10.94
C GLY A 85 -2.75 45.57 -10.67
N GLY A 86 -1.96 45.34 -11.70
CA GLY A 86 -0.49 45.26 -11.66
C GLY A 86 0.06 44.19 -10.74
N GLU A 87 0.61 43.13 -11.32
CA GLU A 87 1.33 42.07 -10.65
C GLU A 87 2.53 42.63 -9.87
N SER A 88 2.34 42.98 -8.59
CA SER A 88 3.47 43.18 -7.71
C SER A 88 3.97 41.84 -7.18
N ILE A 89 5.29 41.67 -7.05
CA ILE A 89 5.93 40.45 -6.48
C ILE A 89 5.35 40.12 -5.09
N ALA A 90 4.93 41.17 -4.34
CA ALA A 90 4.29 41.02 -3.05
C ALA A 90 2.89 40.34 -3.13
N GLN A 91 2.10 40.65 -4.15
CA GLN A 91 0.79 40.02 -4.39
C GLN A 91 0.94 38.58 -4.84
N GLN A 92 1.95 38.27 -5.65
CA GLN A 92 2.25 36.90 -6.09
C GLN A 92 2.69 36.00 -4.93
N SER A 93 3.51 36.50 -4.00
CA SER A 93 3.92 35.74 -2.81
C SER A 93 2.76 35.49 -1.84
N THR A 94 1.91 36.50 -1.63
CA THR A 94 0.70 36.40 -0.78
C THR A 94 -0.32 35.44 -1.41
N GLY A 95 -0.51 35.52 -2.73
CA GLY A 95 -1.39 34.62 -3.47
C GLY A 95 -0.91 33.17 -3.43
N GLY A 96 0.39 32.92 -3.53
CA GLY A 96 0.97 31.58 -3.40
C GLY A 96 0.73 30.95 -2.02
N SER A 97 0.90 31.73 -0.96
CA SER A 97 0.63 31.29 0.41
C SER A 97 -0.86 31.03 0.63
N TYR A 98 -1.74 31.86 0.08
CA TYR A 98 -3.19 31.67 0.13
C TYR A 98 -3.61 30.35 -0.53
N ILE A 99 -3.12 30.08 -1.76
CA ILE A 99 -3.39 28.84 -2.46
C ILE A 99 -2.88 27.64 -1.66
N SER A 100 -1.65 27.69 -1.15
CA SER A 100 -1.05 26.59 -0.38
C SER A 100 -1.88 26.22 0.85
N ASN A 101 -2.51 27.18 1.49
CA ASN A 101 -3.38 26.94 2.63
C ASN A 101 -4.76 26.40 2.20
N GLN A 102 -5.30 26.94 1.11
CA GLN A 102 -6.65 26.60 0.66
C GLN A 102 -6.73 25.24 -0.02
N ILE A 103 -5.70 24.88 -0.80
CA ILE A 103 -5.69 23.66 -1.61
C ILE A 103 -5.77 22.38 -0.79
N THR A 104 -5.33 22.41 0.46
CA THR A 104 -5.43 21.28 1.40
C THR A 104 -6.88 20.90 1.74
N SER A 105 -7.82 21.83 1.54
CA SER A 105 -9.26 21.59 1.77
C SER A 105 -9.98 21.03 0.54
N TYR A 106 -9.38 21.12 -0.64
CA TYR A 106 -10.03 20.69 -1.90
C TYR A 106 -10.32 19.20 -1.97
N PRO A 107 -9.46 18.28 -1.46
CA PRO A 107 -9.80 16.88 -1.39
C PRO A 107 -11.11 16.61 -0.63
N THR A 108 -11.32 17.28 0.50
CA THR A 108 -12.55 17.15 1.28
C THR A 108 -13.73 17.78 0.57
N LEU A 109 -13.55 18.96 -0.04
CA LEU A 109 -14.61 19.63 -0.80
C LEU A 109 -15.08 18.79 -1.99
N ALA A 110 -14.16 18.17 -2.70
CA ALA A 110 -14.45 17.38 -3.90
C ALA A 110 -15.36 16.18 -3.65
N THR A 111 -15.37 15.64 -2.43
CA THR A 111 -16.23 14.51 -2.04
C THR A 111 -17.57 14.94 -1.40
N THR A 112 -17.84 16.23 -1.36
CA THR A 112 -19.10 16.73 -0.83
C THR A 112 -20.27 16.57 -1.82
N SER A 113 -21.48 16.55 -1.29
CA SER A 113 -22.70 16.53 -2.09
C SER A 113 -22.81 17.72 -3.05
N LYS A 114 -22.19 18.86 -2.72
CA LYS A 114 -22.18 20.07 -3.55
C LYS A 114 -21.44 19.86 -4.88
N VAL A 115 -20.38 19.04 -4.85
CA VAL A 115 -19.58 18.69 -6.03
C VAL A 115 -20.13 17.46 -6.72
N LEU A 116 -20.50 16.40 -5.97
CA LEU A 116 -20.82 15.11 -6.56
C LEU A 116 -22.26 15.00 -7.08
N LYS A 117 -23.21 15.73 -6.47
CA LYS A 117 -24.60 15.68 -6.94
C LYS A 117 -24.76 16.17 -8.39
N PRO A 118 -24.19 17.30 -8.83
CA PRO A 118 -24.21 17.68 -10.23
C PRO A 118 -23.60 16.62 -11.17
N VAL A 119 -22.54 15.93 -10.73
CA VAL A 119 -21.91 14.86 -11.52
C VAL A 119 -22.86 13.69 -11.74
N ILE A 120 -23.56 13.26 -10.68
CA ILE A 120 -24.59 12.21 -10.77
C ILE A 120 -25.70 12.60 -11.74
N ASP A 121 -26.21 13.82 -11.57
CA ASP A 121 -27.32 14.35 -12.37
C ASP A 121 -26.91 14.50 -13.86
N ASP A 122 -25.71 15.03 -14.13
CA ASP A 122 -25.20 15.29 -15.49
C ASP A 122 -24.87 14.01 -16.27
N LEU A 123 -24.30 13.01 -15.58
CA LEU A 123 -23.92 11.73 -16.20
C LEU A 123 -25.04 10.69 -16.11
N GLY A 124 -26.15 10.98 -15.41
CA GLY A 124 -27.26 10.06 -15.23
C GLY A 124 -26.87 8.79 -14.49
N LEU A 125 -26.05 8.92 -13.46
CA LEU A 125 -25.58 7.77 -12.68
C LEU A 125 -26.67 7.26 -11.75
N ASP A 126 -26.86 5.94 -11.70
CA ASP A 126 -27.82 5.29 -10.79
C ASP A 126 -27.14 4.91 -9.46
N GLU A 127 -26.54 5.90 -8.82
CA GLU A 127 -25.84 5.71 -7.54
C GLU A 127 -26.02 6.93 -6.62
N THR A 128 -25.79 6.72 -5.31
CA THR A 128 -25.88 7.80 -4.33
C THR A 128 -24.58 8.61 -4.27
N VAL A 129 -24.67 9.83 -3.71
CA VAL A 129 -23.48 10.66 -3.45
C VAL A 129 -22.46 9.93 -2.58
N THR A 130 -22.92 9.11 -1.64
CA THR A 130 -22.04 8.32 -0.75
C THR A 130 -21.30 7.22 -1.52
N ASP A 131 -21.98 6.55 -2.44
CA ASP A 131 -21.38 5.50 -3.26
C ASP A 131 -20.33 6.11 -4.19
N LEU A 132 -20.68 7.20 -4.88
CA LEU A 132 -19.75 7.92 -5.75
C LEU A 132 -18.55 8.47 -4.96
N ALA A 133 -18.77 9.02 -3.77
CA ALA A 133 -17.67 9.49 -2.90
C ALA A 133 -16.68 8.37 -2.54
N GLY A 134 -17.17 7.13 -2.41
CA GLY A 134 -16.31 5.95 -2.20
C GLY A 134 -15.47 5.56 -3.41
N GLN A 135 -15.86 5.96 -4.61
CA GLN A 135 -15.13 5.71 -5.86
C GLN A 135 -14.13 6.82 -6.20
N VAL A 136 -14.32 8.02 -5.66
CA VAL A 136 -13.52 9.21 -5.94
C VAL A 136 -12.45 9.40 -4.88
N THR A 137 -11.20 9.45 -5.29
CA THR A 137 -10.06 9.79 -4.43
C THR A 137 -9.42 11.07 -4.94
N VAL A 138 -9.40 12.10 -4.10
CA VAL A 138 -8.79 13.37 -4.45
C VAL A 138 -7.57 13.63 -3.58
N THR A 139 -6.47 13.98 -4.19
CA THR A 139 -5.18 14.22 -3.50
C THR A 139 -4.53 15.49 -3.98
N ASN A 140 -3.88 16.18 -3.06
CA ASN A 140 -2.98 17.27 -3.37
C ASN A 140 -1.53 16.81 -3.09
N PRO A 141 -0.67 16.69 -4.10
CA PRO A 141 0.75 16.39 -3.87
C PRO A 141 1.41 17.49 -3.06
N THR A 142 2.20 17.09 -2.06
CA THR A 142 2.83 18.02 -1.11
C THR A 142 3.62 19.12 -1.82
N ASN A 143 3.45 20.36 -1.39
CA ASN A 143 4.13 21.55 -1.93
C ASN A 143 3.84 21.81 -3.41
N THR A 144 2.67 21.43 -3.89
CA THR A 144 2.23 21.75 -5.26
C THR A 144 0.85 22.40 -5.27
N ALA A 145 0.58 23.13 -6.35
CA ALA A 145 -0.76 23.68 -6.62
C ALA A 145 -1.66 22.71 -7.41
N PHE A 146 -1.26 21.44 -7.55
CA PHE A 146 -2.02 20.44 -8.28
C PHE A 146 -3.01 19.72 -7.38
N VAL A 147 -4.14 19.35 -7.97
CA VAL A 147 -5.13 18.46 -7.39
C VAL A 147 -5.36 17.31 -8.36
N ASN A 148 -5.11 16.09 -7.92
CA ASN A 148 -5.34 14.88 -8.68
C ASN A 148 -6.68 14.27 -8.25
N ILE A 149 -7.53 14.00 -9.21
CA ILE A 149 -8.85 13.41 -9.03
C ILE A 149 -8.82 12.03 -9.68
N ALA A 150 -8.74 10.99 -8.89
CA ALA A 150 -8.72 9.62 -9.34
C ALA A 150 -10.08 8.98 -9.07
N VAL A 151 -10.66 8.33 -10.06
CA VAL A 151 -11.93 7.62 -9.97
C VAL A 151 -11.73 6.17 -10.32
N VAL A 152 -12.30 5.28 -9.51
CA VAL A 152 -12.24 3.83 -9.68
C VAL A 152 -13.62 3.28 -10.02
N ASP A 153 -13.78 2.73 -11.20
CA ASP A 153 -15.04 2.16 -11.66
C ASP A 153 -14.85 0.83 -12.39
N GLY A 154 -15.94 0.07 -12.59
CA GLY A 154 -15.97 -1.18 -13.36
C GLY A 154 -15.89 -0.94 -14.86
N ASP A 155 -16.34 0.22 -15.33
CA ASP A 155 -16.28 0.65 -16.73
C ASP A 155 -15.17 1.69 -16.92
N PRO A 156 -14.19 1.45 -17.81
CA PRO A 156 -13.07 2.38 -18.01
C PRO A 156 -13.51 3.74 -18.58
N LYS A 157 -14.57 3.76 -19.41
CA LYS A 157 -15.08 5.00 -19.95
C LYS A 157 -15.81 5.81 -18.89
N GLN A 158 -16.64 5.16 -18.08
CA GLN A 158 -17.36 5.79 -16.98
C GLN A 158 -16.38 6.36 -15.93
N ALA A 159 -15.31 5.64 -15.59
CA ALA A 159 -14.25 6.15 -14.72
C ALA A 159 -13.66 7.48 -15.24
N ALA A 160 -13.37 7.57 -16.53
CA ALA A 160 -12.83 8.79 -17.14
C ALA A 160 -13.85 9.92 -17.19
N ASP A 161 -15.10 9.63 -17.55
CA ASP A 161 -16.17 10.62 -17.62
C ASP A 161 -16.46 11.19 -16.23
N ILE A 162 -16.57 10.36 -15.20
CA ILE A 162 -16.75 10.80 -13.80
C ILE A 162 -15.56 11.66 -13.34
N ALA A 163 -14.31 11.23 -13.58
CA ALA A 163 -13.14 11.99 -13.15
C ALA A 163 -13.10 13.39 -13.78
N ASN A 164 -13.46 13.51 -15.05
CA ASN A 164 -13.54 14.79 -15.76
C ASN A 164 -14.69 15.65 -15.26
N SER A 165 -15.87 15.06 -15.04
CA SER A 165 -17.04 15.78 -14.51
C SER A 165 -16.82 16.27 -13.07
N VAL A 166 -16.17 15.47 -12.21
CA VAL A 166 -15.79 15.90 -10.86
C VAL A 166 -14.80 17.07 -10.91
N ALA A 167 -13.83 17.05 -11.83
CA ALA A 167 -12.88 18.15 -12.02
C ALA A 167 -13.58 19.45 -12.43
N GLU A 168 -14.54 19.36 -13.34
CA GLU A 168 -15.33 20.51 -13.79
C GLU A 168 -16.26 21.03 -12.68
N SER A 169 -16.96 20.12 -11.99
CA SER A 169 -17.86 20.48 -10.88
C SER A 169 -17.08 21.12 -9.73
N LEU A 170 -15.92 20.57 -9.35
CA LEU A 170 -15.05 21.15 -8.33
C LEU A 170 -14.59 22.56 -8.72
N LYS A 171 -14.19 22.75 -9.98
CA LYS A 171 -13.82 24.06 -10.51
C LYS A 171 -14.98 25.04 -10.38
N ASN A 172 -16.18 24.66 -10.80
CA ASN A 172 -17.36 25.51 -10.73
C ASN A 172 -17.71 25.90 -9.29
N VAL A 173 -17.62 24.96 -8.36
CA VAL A 173 -17.88 25.21 -6.93
C VAL A 173 -16.84 26.18 -6.36
N ILE A 174 -15.55 26.04 -6.70
CA ILE A 174 -14.49 26.92 -6.22
C ILE A 174 -14.59 28.31 -6.84
N GLU A 175 -14.86 28.41 -8.13
CA GLU A 175 -14.86 29.69 -8.85
C GLU A 175 -16.16 30.50 -8.65
N SER A 176 -17.28 29.84 -8.46
CA SER A 176 -18.59 30.50 -8.43
C SER A 176 -19.27 30.47 -7.06
N ASP A 177 -19.23 29.33 -6.39
CA ASP A 177 -20.11 29.08 -5.25
C ASP A 177 -19.51 29.40 -3.89
N LEU A 178 -18.18 29.40 -3.76
CA LEU A 178 -17.49 29.71 -2.51
C LEU A 178 -17.35 31.22 -2.25
N TYR A 179 -17.46 32.03 -3.30
CA TYR A 179 -17.25 33.47 -3.23
C TYR A 179 -18.50 34.21 -3.71
N SER A 180 -19.35 34.65 -2.78
CA SER A 180 -20.58 35.37 -3.07
C SER A 180 -20.29 36.81 -3.53
N GLY A 181 -20.44 37.06 -4.81
CA GLY A 181 -20.54 38.44 -5.37
C GLY A 181 -19.31 39.00 -6.05
N ASP A 182 -18.11 38.51 -5.82
CA ASP A 182 -16.88 38.94 -6.52
C ASP A 182 -16.17 37.73 -7.16
N LYS A 183 -15.28 38.04 -8.11
CA LYS A 183 -14.46 37.01 -8.74
C LYS A 183 -13.67 36.22 -7.71
N SER A 184 -13.74 34.89 -7.77
CA SER A 184 -12.92 34.02 -6.93
C SER A 184 -11.46 34.41 -7.02
N PRO A 185 -10.74 34.57 -5.86
CA PRO A 185 -9.30 34.79 -5.87
C PRO A 185 -8.53 33.56 -6.34
N VAL A 186 -9.19 32.41 -6.46
CA VAL A 186 -8.61 31.17 -6.97
C VAL A 186 -9.29 30.78 -8.26
N LYS A 187 -8.46 30.46 -9.26
CA LYS A 187 -8.88 29.85 -10.52
C LYS A 187 -8.37 28.41 -10.56
N LEU A 188 -9.28 27.48 -10.82
CA LEU A 188 -8.92 26.08 -11.00
C LEU A 188 -8.89 25.74 -12.50
N SER A 189 -7.74 25.40 -13.03
CA SER A 189 -7.56 25.04 -14.43
C SER A 189 -7.35 23.53 -14.56
N ILE A 190 -8.09 22.88 -15.46
CA ILE A 190 -7.88 21.46 -15.78
C ILE A 190 -6.64 21.39 -16.68
N VAL A 191 -5.56 20.80 -16.14
CA VAL A 191 -4.25 20.70 -16.85
C VAL A 191 -4.19 19.40 -17.65
N GLN A 192 -4.84 18.34 -17.11
CA GLN A 192 -4.91 17.06 -17.77
C GLN A 192 -6.29 16.45 -17.55
N LYS A 193 -6.98 16.17 -18.65
CA LYS A 193 -8.22 15.39 -18.61
C LYS A 193 -7.92 13.92 -18.37
N ALA A 194 -8.80 13.27 -17.61
CA ALA A 194 -8.75 11.82 -17.45
C ALA A 194 -8.94 11.15 -18.82
N GLN A 195 -8.07 10.22 -19.12
CA GLN A 195 -8.16 9.37 -20.30
C GLN A 195 -8.77 8.02 -19.93
N VAL A 196 -9.40 7.38 -20.90
CA VAL A 196 -9.97 6.04 -20.72
C VAL A 196 -8.82 5.06 -20.49
N PRO A 197 -8.76 4.39 -19.32
CA PRO A 197 -7.67 3.47 -19.02
C PRO A 197 -7.75 2.24 -19.91
N THR A 198 -6.60 1.84 -20.46
CA THR A 198 -6.47 0.65 -21.32
C THR A 198 -6.18 -0.63 -20.57
N SER A 199 -5.85 -0.52 -19.27
CA SER A 199 -5.54 -1.65 -18.40
C SER A 199 -6.28 -1.55 -17.08
N LYS A 200 -6.64 -2.71 -16.52
CA LYS A 200 -7.28 -2.77 -15.20
C LYS A 200 -6.30 -2.38 -14.09
N SER A 201 -6.77 -1.61 -13.11
CA SER A 201 -6.02 -1.22 -11.91
C SER A 201 -6.11 -2.26 -10.80
N SER A 202 -7.19 -3.08 -10.78
CA SER A 202 -7.43 -4.13 -9.79
C SER A 202 -8.24 -5.28 -10.42
N PRO A 203 -8.02 -6.53 -9.98
CA PRO A 203 -6.92 -6.99 -9.15
C PRO A 203 -5.58 -6.98 -9.89
N LYS A 204 -4.48 -6.72 -9.18
CA LYS A 204 -3.12 -6.80 -9.74
C LYS A 204 -2.71 -8.27 -9.84
N THR A 205 -3.11 -8.94 -10.92
CA THR A 205 -2.93 -10.39 -11.13
C THR A 205 -1.50 -10.87 -10.90
N ALA A 206 -0.51 -10.17 -11.43
CA ALA A 206 0.90 -10.53 -11.25
C ALA A 206 1.35 -10.49 -9.77
N LEU A 207 0.88 -9.48 -9.01
CA LEU A 207 1.22 -9.35 -7.59
C LEU A 207 0.57 -10.48 -6.77
N TYR A 208 -0.73 -10.74 -6.99
CA TYR A 208 -1.44 -11.80 -6.25
C TYR A 208 -0.89 -13.18 -6.56
N LEU A 209 -0.54 -13.47 -7.83
CA LEU A 209 0.12 -14.72 -8.20
C LEU A 209 1.51 -14.84 -7.56
N ALA A 210 2.30 -13.77 -7.55
CA ALA A 210 3.61 -13.78 -6.89
C ALA A 210 3.47 -14.06 -5.38
N VAL A 211 2.51 -13.42 -4.70
CA VAL A 211 2.22 -13.68 -3.27
C VAL A 211 1.74 -15.12 -3.07
N GLY A 212 0.87 -15.65 -3.96
CA GLY A 212 0.41 -17.04 -3.90
C GLY A 212 1.55 -18.05 -4.02
N VAL A 213 2.54 -17.76 -4.86
CA VAL A 213 3.75 -18.62 -5.01
C VAL A 213 4.68 -18.52 -3.79
N VAL A 214 4.76 -17.37 -3.13
CA VAL A 214 5.63 -17.19 -1.94
C VAL A 214 5.00 -17.82 -0.69
N LEU A 215 3.67 -17.79 -0.57
CA LEU A 215 2.94 -18.30 0.60
C LEU A 215 2.54 -19.78 0.49
N GLY A 216 2.52 -20.36 -0.71
CA GLY A 216 2.25 -21.78 -0.96
C GLY A 216 3.52 -22.61 -0.96
#